data_b548d1f57f0cdd0d39e9417b4e06b784
#
_entry.id   b548d1f57f0cdd0d39e9417b4e06b784
#
_cell.length_a   1.000
_cell.length_b   1.000
_cell.length_c   1.000
_cell.angle_alpha   90.00
_cell.angle_beta   90.00
_cell.angle_gamma   90.00
#
_symmetry.space_group_name_H-M   'P 1'
#
loop_
_entity.id
_entity.type
_entity.pdbx_description
1 polymer ?
#
loop_
_entity_poly.entity_id
_entity_poly.type
_entity_poly.pdbx_seq_one_letter_code
_entity_poly.pdbx_strand_id
1 'polypeptide(L)'
;MNNFSTAVVFDRKKKANRDTEGLLEIRITIGRKSYYISTGIRVYAREWAGTIIRRPDAEALNERLGTLIRRVAEEVNDCLVNQREVNVTYIREKIWEVKRASGNDEMLNWMDSQIDLLKVSSGTKSHYYTLLMRLREFGRLRTWEDLTVENVELFDGWLHQLKRPQSDAERRAGKTIEPISDSGVYNYHKCLKALVHRALRFGIIDMNPYDRLTGQFARGDKENVEYLTDEEVAAIESLHPVEGTQMCVARDLFVFQLHTGLAYADTQAFDFSKYRKVDGRWVTTNKRVKTGVEYVIMLSEECERILEKYGWSLPKIYNADYNKCLKALAAAVGIDQRVHTHLARHKFGTSMAEHAPLQDVKKMMGHKDIRQTLRYAKAKPDNIYNDFRNVEKIRKDKKKG
;
A
#
# COMPACT_ATOMS: atom_id res chain seq x y z
N MET A 1 -34.59 5.46 -25.18
CA MET A 1 -33.36 6.28 -25.28
C MET A 1 -32.71 6.29 -23.93
N ASN A 2 -31.51 5.72 -23.83
CA ASN A 2 -30.78 5.71 -22.56
C ASN A 2 -30.21 7.12 -22.33
N ASN A 3 -30.90 7.92 -21.49
CA ASN A 3 -30.51 9.31 -21.26
C ASN A 3 -29.30 9.36 -20.27
N PHE A 4 -28.16 9.73 -20.79
CA PHE A 4 -27.05 10.22 -19.99
C PHE A 4 -26.62 11.60 -20.45
N SER A 5 -25.94 12.34 -19.60
CA SER A 5 -25.33 13.63 -19.95
C SER A 5 -23.90 13.72 -19.43
N THR A 6 -23.07 14.46 -20.16
CA THR A 6 -21.73 14.80 -19.76
C THR A 6 -21.57 16.30 -19.57
N ALA A 7 -20.84 16.75 -18.57
CA ALA A 7 -20.55 18.16 -18.35
C ALA A 7 -19.15 18.30 -17.73
N VAL A 8 -18.46 19.40 -18.03
CA VAL A 8 -17.20 19.72 -17.37
C VAL A 8 -17.48 20.45 -16.06
N VAL A 9 -16.83 20.02 -15.00
CA VAL A 9 -16.90 20.62 -13.67
C VAL A 9 -15.51 21.10 -13.28
N PHE A 10 -15.41 22.40 -13.01
CA PHE A 10 -14.20 23.01 -12.49
C PHE A 10 -14.18 22.94 -10.98
N ASP A 11 -13.03 22.56 -10.44
CA ASP A 11 -12.71 22.60 -9.02
C ASP A 11 -13.81 22.10 -8.06
N ARG A 12 -14.38 20.94 -8.35
CA ARG A 12 -15.41 20.31 -7.51
C ARG A 12 -15.03 20.25 -6.03
N LYS A 13 -13.73 20.14 -5.73
CA LYS A 13 -13.20 20.05 -4.36
C LYS A 13 -12.89 21.41 -3.71
N LYS A 14 -13.22 22.53 -4.40
CA LYS A 14 -13.03 23.91 -3.94
C LYS A 14 -11.60 24.20 -3.43
N LYS A 15 -10.59 23.77 -4.20
CA LYS A 15 -9.16 23.96 -3.87
C LYS A 15 -8.51 25.10 -4.64
N ALA A 16 -9.16 25.60 -5.70
CA ALA A 16 -8.64 26.67 -6.52
C ALA A 16 -8.67 28.00 -5.77
N ASN A 17 -7.56 28.72 -5.85
CA ASN A 17 -7.42 30.10 -5.38
C ASN A 17 -6.51 30.90 -6.33
N ARG A 18 -6.02 32.07 -5.91
CA ARG A 18 -5.13 32.91 -6.75
C ARG A 18 -3.83 32.19 -7.15
N ASP A 19 -3.33 31.33 -6.26
CA ASP A 19 -2.01 30.68 -6.38
C ASP A 19 -2.12 29.16 -6.58
N THR A 20 -3.33 28.61 -6.59
CA THR A 20 -3.56 27.18 -6.72
C THR A 20 -4.55 26.90 -7.84
N GLU A 21 -4.16 26.05 -8.78
CA GLU A 21 -5.01 25.59 -9.87
C GLU A 21 -6.07 24.59 -9.40
N GLY A 22 -7.29 24.73 -9.91
CA GLY A 22 -8.39 23.76 -9.80
C GLY A 22 -8.31 22.70 -10.88
N LEU A 23 -8.79 21.51 -10.58
CA LEU A 23 -8.87 20.40 -11.50
C LEU A 23 -10.16 20.46 -12.31
N LEU A 24 -10.07 20.21 -13.63
CA LEU A 24 -11.23 19.95 -14.48
C LEU A 24 -11.59 18.47 -14.40
N GLU A 25 -12.86 18.18 -14.13
CA GLU A 25 -13.42 16.81 -14.11
C GLU A 25 -14.59 16.73 -15.10
N ILE A 26 -14.76 15.59 -15.76
CA ILE A 26 -15.95 15.31 -16.58
C ILE A 26 -16.96 14.63 -15.67
N ARG A 27 -18.12 15.25 -15.49
CA ARG A 27 -19.26 14.66 -14.80
C ARG A 27 -20.10 13.88 -15.81
N ILE A 28 -20.38 12.63 -15.49
CA ILE A 28 -21.32 11.78 -16.21
C ILE A 28 -22.56 11.64 -15.33
N THR A 29 -23.73 11.96 -15.85
CA THR A 29 -25.00 11.76 -15.14
C THR A 29 -25.82 10.72 -15.86
N ILE A 30 -26.18 9.63 -15.17
CA ILE A 30 -27.00 8.53 -15.68
C ILE A 30 -28.15 8.33 -14.70
N GLY A 31 -29.37 8.59 -15.16
CA GLY A 31 -30.53 8.65 -14.28
C GLY A 31 -30.33 9.74 -13.22
N ARG A 32 -30.35 9.37 -11.94
CA ARG A 32 -30.15 10.30 -10.80
C ARG A 32 -28.74 10.23 -10.18
N LYS A 33 -27.83 9.42 -10.75
CA LYS A 33 -26.46 9.24 -10.22
C LYS A 33 -25.47 10.03 -11.05
N SER A 34 -24.53 10.71 -10.38
CA SER A 34 -23.43 11.44 -11.02
C SER A 34 -22.08 10.79 -10.66
N TYR A 35 -21.25 10.65 -11.69
CA TYR A 35 -19.89 10.12 -11.61
C TYR A 35 -18.91 11.15 -12.13
N TYR A 36 -17.65 11.09 -11.71
CA TYR A 36 -16.64 12.08 -12.06
C TYR A 36 -15.35 11.41 -12.54
N ILE A 37 -14.86 11.88 -13.69
CA ILE A 37 -13.60 11.45 -14.28
C ILE A 37 -12.67 12.65 -14.34
N SER A 38 -11.47 12.51 -13.76
CA SER A 38 -10.43 13.53 -13.82
C SER A 38 -9.92 13.69 -15.25
N THR A 39 -9.76 14.91 -15.73
CA THR A 39 -9.16 15.20 -17.05
C THR A 39 -7.64 15.32 -16.99
N GLY A 40 -7.07 15.42 -15.78
CA GLY A 40 -5.66 15.78 -15.58
C GLY A 40 -5.33 17.23 -15.92
N ILE A 41 -6.30 18.01 -16.44
CA ILE A 41 -6.13 19.43 -16.78
C ILE A 41 -6.40 20.26 -15.54
N ARG A 42 -5.46 21.17 -15.21
CA ARG A 42 -5.58 22.11 -14.12
C ARG A 42 -5.47 23.52 -14.66
N VAL A 43 -6.30 24.42 -14.12
CA VAL A 43 -6.35 25.82 -14.50
C VAL A 43 -6.63 26.70 -13.27
N TYR A 44 -6.20 27.96 -13.29
CA TYR A 44 -6.62 28.91 -12.29
C TYR A 44 -8.07 29.33 -12.47
N ALA A 45 -8.72 29.78 -11.41
CA ALA A 45 -10.11 30.25 -11.49
C ALA A 45 -10.32 31.35 -12.56
N ARG A 46 -9.34 32.23 -12.74
CA ARG A 46 -9.33 33.29 -13.76
C ARG A 46 -9.20 32.79 -15.21
N GLU A 47 -8.80 31.56 -15.38
CA GLU A 47 -8.59 30.92 -16.70
C GLU A 47 -9.76 30.02 -17.10
N TRP A 48 -10.82 29.95 -16.30
CA TRP A 48 -11.99 29.13 -16.56
C TRP A 48 -13.27 29.96 -16.66
N ALA A 49 -13.94 29.89 -17.80
CA ALA A 49 -15.23 30.53 -18.05
C ALA A 49 -16.17 29.59 -18.85
N GLY A 50 -16.27 28.31 -18.43
CA GLY A 50 -16.94 27.26 -19.21
C GLY A 50 -16.03 26.66 -20.30
N THR A 51 -14.98 27.36 -20.65
CA THR A 51 -13.86 26.96 -21.51
C THR A 51 -12.57 27.53 -20.94
N ILE A 52 -11.43 27.00 -21.34
CA ILE A 52 -10.12 27.49 -20.89
C ILE A 52 -9.78 28.73 -21.70
N ILE A 53 -9.43 29.80 -20.99
CA ILE A 53 -9.13 31.13 -21.56
C ILE A 53 -7.86 31.72 -20.92
N ARG A 54 -7.35 32.81 -21.51
CA ARG A 54 -6.25 33.64 -20.92
C ARG A 54 -4.96 32.93 -20.61
N ARG A 55 -4.63 31.87 -21.40
CA ARG A 55 -3.35 31.18 -21.33
C ARG A 55 -2.85 30.80 -22.73
N PRO A 56 -1.53 30.75 -22.96
CA PRO A 56 -0.98 30.51 -24.29
C PRO A 56 -1.39 29.19 -24.93
N ASP A 57 -1.63 28.15 -24.13
CA ASP A 57 -2.00 26.80 -24.54
C ASP A 57 -3.51 26.50 -24.44
N ALA A 58 -4.34 27.56 -24.29
CA ALA A 58 -5.77 27.42 -24.08
C ALA A 58 -6.47 26.63 -25.20
N GLU A 59 -6.12 26.89 -26.46
CA GLU A 59 -6.70 26.22 -27.64
C GLU A 59 -6.41 24.72 -27.61
N ALA A 60 -5.14 24.34 -27.42
CA ALA A 60 -4.71 22.93 -27.35
C ALA A 60 -5.35 22.18 -26.17
N LEU A 61 -5.51 22.85 -25.02
CA LEU A 61 -6.15 22.27 -23.84
C LEU A 61 -7.66 22.11 -24.04
N ASN A 62 -8.32 23.05 -24.69
CA ASN A 62 -9.76 22.96 -25.05
C ASN A 62 -10.01 21.84 -26.07
N GLU A 63 -9.16 21.69 -27.08
CA GLU A 63 -9.24 20.59 -28.04
C GLU A 63 -9.06 19.23 -27.33
N ARG A 64 -8.05 19.13 -26.46
CA ARG A 64 -7.83 17.95 -25.62
C ARG A 64 -9.03 17.63 -24.73
N LEU A 65 -9.61 18.65 -24.09
CA LEU A 65 -10.80 18.52 -23.25
C LEU A 65 -12.01 18.03 -24.06
N GLY A 66 -12.25 18.61 -25.23
CA GLY A 66 -13.30 18.18 -26.14
C GLY A 66 -13.15 16.74 -26.62
N THR A 67 -11.92 16.33 -26.92
CA THR A 67 -11.60 14.93 -27.28
C THR A 67 -11.88 13.97 -26.12
N LEU A 68 -11.51 14.33 -24.89
CA LEU A 68 -11.80 13.52 -23.70
C LEU A 68 -13.31 13.38 -23.46
N ILE A 69 -14.07 14.47 -23.62
CA ILE A 69 -15.54 14.44 -23.45
C ILE A 69 -16.19 13.49 -24.46
N ARG A 70 -15.80 13.57 -25.74
CA ARG A 70 -16.30 12.65 -26.78
C ARG A 70 -16.02 11.20 -26.44
N ARG A 71 -14.79 10.87 -26.09
CA ARG A 71 -14.40 9.51 -25.73
C ARG A 71 -15.18 8.99 -24.53
N VAL A 72 -15.39 9.84 -23.50
CA VAL A 72 -16.22 9.48 -22.34
C VAL A 72 -17.65 9.17 -22.79
N ALA A 73 -18.22 9.99 -23.66
CA ALA A 73 -19.59 9.79 -24.15
C ALA A 73 -19.71 8.51 -24.99
N GLU A 74 -18.73 8.21 -25.84
CA GLU A 74 -18.67 7.00 -26.65
C GLU A 74 -18.64 5.74 -25.79
N GLU A 75 -17.75 5.67 -24.77
CA GLU A 75 -17.64 4.51 -23.88
C GLU A 75 -18.88 4.32 -23.00
N VAL A 76 -19.50 5.42 -22.52
CA VAL A 76 -20.77 5.34 -21.79
C VAL A 76 -21.88 4.82 -22.70
N ASN A 77 -21.95 5.31 -23.91
CA ASN A 77 -22.95 4.86 -24.90
C ASN A 77 -22.76 3.38 -25.26
N ASP A 78 -21.51 2.93 -25.46
CA ASP A 78 -21.20 1.50 -25.71
C ASP A 78 -21.67 0.63 -24.55
N CYS A 79 -21.40 1.01 -23.30
CA CYS A 79 -21.91 0.29 -22.14
C CYS A 79 -23.44 0.18 -22.15
N LEU A 80 -24.14 1.29 -22.44
CA LEU A 80 -25.60 1.35 -22.42
C LEU A 80 -26.23 0.54 -23.57
N VAL A 81 -25.66 0.64 -24.76
CA VAL A 81 -26.11 -0.12 -25.95
C VAL A 81 -25.94 -1.62 -25.73
N ASN A 82 -24.82 -2.04 -25.14
CA ASN A 82 -24.53 -3.44 -24.86
C ASN A 82 -25.12 -3.94 -23.53
N GLN A 83 -26.01 -3.18 -22.90
CA GLN A 83 -26.65 -3.49 -21.61
C GLN A 83 -25.65 -3.86 -20.49
N ARG A 84 -24.47 -3.27 -20.52
CA ARG A 84 -23.45 -3.43 -19.47
C ARG A 84 -23.62 -2.37 -18.39
N GLU A 85 -23.32 -2.74 -17.15
CA GLU A 85 -23.28 -1.76 -16.06
C GLU A 85 -22.18 -0.73 -16.33
N VAL A 86 -22.52 0.57 -16.21
CA VAL A 86 -21.57 1.66 -16.42
C VAL A 86 -20.61 1.71 -15.24
N ASN A 87 -19.43 1.13 -15.42
CA ASN A 87 -18.34 1.15 -14.42
C ASN A 87 -17.38 2.29 -14.73
N VAL A 88 -17.35 3.29 -13.84
CA VAL A 88 -16.50 4.49 -14.01
C VAL A 88 -15.00 4.16 -13.97
N THR A 89 -14.59 3.12 -13.25
CA THR A 89 -13.19 2.68 -13.25
C THR A 89 -12.82 2.13 -14.63
N TYR A 90 -13.67 1.28 -15.22
CA TYR A 90 -13.49 0.77 -16.57
C TYR A 90 -13.43 1.90 -17.61
N ILE A 91 -14.39 2.85 -17.56
CA ILE A 91 -14.40 4.00 -18.47
C ILE A 91 -13.14 4.86 -18.32
N ARG A 92 -12.69 5.08 -17.08
CA ARG A 92 -11.43 5.81 -16.80
C ARG A 92 -10.24 5.10 -17.43
N GLU A 93 -10.13 3.80 -17.25
CA GLU A 93 -9.06 3.00 -17.85
C GLU A 93 -9.08 3.08 -19.36
N LYS A 94 -10.26 2.95 -19.99
CA LYS A 94 -10.46 3.09 -21.43
C LYS A 94 -10.10 4.47 -21.97
N ILE A 95 -10.46 5.53 -21.28
CA ILE A 95 -10.19 6.91 -21.71
C ILE A 95 -8.72 7.26 -21.55
N TRP A 96 -8.10 6.80 -20.47
CA TRP A 96 -6.68 6.98 -20.20
C TRP A 96 -5.81 5.89 -20.86
N GLU A 97 -6.39 4.94 -21.59
CA GLU A 97 -5.70 4.18 -22.64
C GLU A 97 -5.22 5.14 -23.74
N VAL A 98 -4.48 6.15 -23.30
CA VAL A 98 -3.83 7.15 -24.11
C VAL A 98 -2.86 6.45 -25.04
N LYS A 99 -3.08 6.69 -26.35
CA LYS A 99 -2.11 6.42 -27.40
C LYS A 99 -1.33 5.13 -27.13
N ARG A 100 -1.97 4.00 -27.32
CA ARG A 100 -1.21 2.88 -27.79
C ARG A 100 -0.55 3.38 -29.05
N ALA A 101 0.71 3.81 -28.92
CA ALA A 101 1.54 3.94 -30.09
C ALA A 101 1.26 2.70 -30.92
N SER A 102 1.09 2.85 -32.20
CA SER A 102 0.82 1.82 -33.19
C SER A 102 1.95 0.80 -33.22
N GLY A 103 2.06 0.01 -32.16
CA GLY A 103 2.98 -1.08 -31.95
C GLY A 103 2.19 -2.25 -31.40
N ASN A 104 2.49 -3.43 -31.85
CA ASN A 104 1.87 -4.65 -31.39
C ASN A 104 2.16 -4.83 -29.88
N ASP A 105 1.15 -4.59 -29.00
CA ASP A 105 1.22 -4.76 -27.55
C ASP A 105 0.70 -6.15 -27.13
N GLU A 106 0.88 -7.15 -27.93
CA GLU A 106 0.29 -8.46 -27.75
C GLU A 106 0.55 -9.04 -26.36
N MET A 107 1.80 -9.05 -25.92
CA MET A 107 2.19 -9.54 -24.59
C MET A 107 1.53 -8.73 -23.46
N LEU A 108 1.57 -7.40 -23.55
CA LEU A 108 1.00 -6.53 -22.52
C LEU A 108 -0.52 -6.66 -22.43
N ASN A 109 -1.20 -6.78 -23.57
CA ASN A 109 -2.65 -6.99 -23.63
C ASN A 109 -3.05 -8.34 -23.05
N TRP A 110 -2.29 -9.40 -23.37
CA TRP A 110 -2.53 -10.71 -22.78
C TRP A 110 -2.28 -10.67 -21.26
N MET A 111 -1.17 -10.08 -20.80
CA MET A 111 -0.88 -9.95 -19.38
C MET A 111 -1.98 -9.20 -18.63
N ASP A 112 -2.50 -8.11 -19.19
CA ASP A 112 -3.60 -7.32 -18.65
C ASP A 112 -4.85 -8.19 -18.43
N SER A 113 -5.27 -8.93 -19.46
CA SER A 113 -6.38 -9.87 -19.38
C SER A 113 -6.19 -10.95 -18.31
N GLN A 114 -4.95 -11.41 -18.10
CA GLN A 114 -4.65 -12.44 -17.13
C GLN A 114 -4.67 -11.94 -15.69
N ILE A 115 -4.33 -10.67 -15.43
CA ILE A 115 -4.35 -10.09 -14.09
C ILE A 115 -5.75 -10.14 -13.50
N ASP A 116 -6.78 -9.90 -14.31
CA ASP A 116 -8.19 -9.97 -13.85
C ASP A 116 -8.60 -11.38 -13.43
N LEU A 117 -8.05 -12.38 -14.07
CA LEU A 117 -8.29 -13.80 -13.78
C LEU A 117 -7.50 -14.32 -12.57
N LEU A 118 -6.54 -13.56 -12.04
CA LEU A 118 -5.79 -13.98 -10.86
C LEU A 118 -6.66 -13.99 -9.61
N LYS A 119 -6.68 -15.12 -8.91
CA LYS A 119 -7.34 -15.27 -7.61
C LYS A 119 -6.45 -14.71 -6.48
N VAL A 120 -6.21 -13.41 -6.50
CA VAL A 120 -5.39 -12.69 -5.53
C VAL A 120 -6.11 -11.43 -5.05
N SER A 121 -5.65 -10.86 -3.93
CA SER A 121 -6.25 -9.62 -3.39
C SER A 121 -6.11 -8.43 -4.35
N SER A 122 -7.01 -7.45 -4.24
CA SER A 122 -6.96 -6.21 -5.01
C SER A 122 -5.61 -5.49 -4.87
N GLY A 123 -5.03 -5.45 -3.66
CA GLY A 123 -3.70 -4.92 -3.43
C GLY A 123 -2.61 -5.64 -4.21
N THR A 124 -2.71 -6.97 -4.34
CA THR A 124 -1.77 -7.74 -5.16
C THR A 124 -1.97 -7.45 -6.65
N LYS A 125 -3.21 -7.35 -7.14
CA LYS A 125 -3.51 -6.96 -8.53
C LYS A 125 -2.92 -5.58 -8.86
N SER A 126 -3.00 -4.63 -7.93
CA SER A 126 -2.42 -3.29 -8.09
C SER A 126 -0.91 -3.32 -8.39
N HIS A 127 -0.15 -4.25 -7.80
CA HIS A 127 1.27 -4.42 -8.14
C HIS A 127 1.48 -4.89 -9.58
N TYR A 128 0.64 -5.78 -10.09
CA TYR A 128 0.70 -6.21 -11.49
C TYR A 128 0.34 -5.08 -12.45
N TYR A 129 -0.69 -4.29 -12.15
CA TYR A 129 -1.03 -3.12 -12.98
C TYR A 129 0.08 -2.05 -12.98
N THR A 130 0.73 -1.86 -11.81
CA THR A 130 1.90 -0.98 -11.74
C THR A 130 3.05 -1.52 -12.60
N LEU A 131 3.29 -2.83 -12.63
CA LEU A 131 4.25 -3.45 -13.55
C LEU A 131 3.89 -3.15 -15.01
N LEU A 132 2.63 -3.39 -15.43
CA LEU A 132 2.22 -3.12 -16.82
C LEU A 132 2.46 -1.66 -17.23
N MET A 133 2.19 -0.73 -16.31
CA MET A 133 2.48 0.69 -16.54
C MET A 133 3.98 0.90 -16.78
N ARG A 134 4.85 0.27 -15.98
CA ARG A 134 6.31 0.38 -16.14
C ARG A 134 6.82 -0.28 -17.43
N LEU A 135 6.26 -1.41 -17.81
CA LEU A 135 6.58 -2.06 -19.09
C LEU A 135 6.20 -1.17 -20.29
N ARG A 136 5.03 -0.51 -20.23
CA ARG A 136 4.61 0.48 -21.23
C ARG A 136 5.54 1.69 -21.30
N GLU A 137 5.99 2.21 -20.15
CA GLU A 137 6.96 3.31 -20.07
C GLU A 137 8.34 2.91 -20.61
N PHE A 138 8.81 1.71 -20.31
CA PHE A 138 10.08 1.18 -20.81
C PHE A 138 10.05 0.97 -22.33
N GLY A 139 8.95 0.49 -22.87
CA GLY A 139 8.66 0.44 -24.31
C GLY A 139 9.34 -0.66 -25.11
N ARG A 140 10.29 -1.43 -24.51
CA ARG A 140 11.04 -2.51 -25.20
C ARG A 140 10.55 -3.92 -24.88
N LEU A 141 9.57 -4.10 -24.02
CA LEU A 141 8.95 -5.36 -23.64
C LEU A 141 7.44 -5.27 -23.90
N ARG A 142 7.05 -5.40 -25.17
CA ARG A 142 5.68 -5.20 -25.63
C ARG A 142 5.06 -6.45 -26.26
N THR A 143 5.87 -7.21 -26.99
CA THR A 143 5.50 -8.45 -27.68
C THR A 143 6.18 -9.65 -27.02
N TRP A 144 5.81 -10.86 -27.41
CA TRP A 144 6.46 -12.08 -26.90
C TRP A 144 7.86 -12.24 -27.47
N GLU A 145 8.13 -11.76 -28.69
CA GLU A 145 9.44 -11.72 -29.31
C GLU A 145 10.40 -10.78 -28.57
N ASP A 146 9.87 -9.70 -27.99
CA ASP A 146 10.65 -8.78 -27.17
C ASP A 146 11.10 -9.39 -25.84
N LEU A 147 10.48 -10.48 -25.39
CA LEU A 147 10.75 -11.11 -24.10
C LEU A 147 12.04 -11.94 -24.14
N THR A 148 13.14 -11.26 -24.34
CA THR A 148 14.50 -11.85 -24.37
C THR A 148 15.22 -11.63 -23.04
N VAL A 149 16.29 -12.40 -22.79
CA VAL A 149 17.18 -12.20 -21.63
C VAL A 149 17.72 -10.78 -21.61
N GLU A 150 18.22 -10.29 -22.77
CA GLU A 150 18.78 -8.95 -22.92
C GLU A 150 17.78 -7.86 -22.55
N ASN A 151 16.56 -7.92 -23.06
CA ASN A 151 15.53 -6.92 -22.75
C ASN A 151 15.08 -6.95 -21.28
N VAL A 152 15.11 -8.11 -20.63
CA VAL A 152 14.84 -8.24 -19.19
C VAL A 152 15.95 -7.58 -18.36
N GLU A 153 17.22 -7.76 -18.75
CA GLU A 153 18.37 -7.09 -18.12
C GLU A 153 18.35 -5.57 -18.36
N LEU A 154 18.00 -5.12 -19.57
CA LEU A 154 17.82 -3.69 -19.86
C LEU A 154 16.66 -3.09 -19.04
N PHE A 155 15.60 -3.85 -18.82
CA PHE A 155 14.48 -3.42 -17.97
C PHE A 155 14.93 -3.27 -16.51
N ASP A 156 15.72 -4.20 -15.99
CA ASP A 156 16.32 -4.11 -14.65
C ASP A 156 17.15 -2.82 -14.50
N GLY A 157 18.08 -2.59 -15.41
CA GLY A 157 18.91 -1.37 -15.39
C GLY A 157 18.08 -0.08 -15.48
N TRP A 158 17.00 -0.09 -16.28
CA TRP A 158 16.09 1.04 -16.37
C TRP A 158 15.32 1.26 -15.06
N LEU A 159 14.84 0.19 -14.42
CA LEU A 159 14.15 0.27 -13.13
C LEU A 159 15.03 0.87 -12.03
N HIS A 160 16.33 0.54 -11.99
CA HIS A 160 17.29 1.09 -11.01
C HIS A 160 17.55 2.59 -11.20
N GLN A 161 17.27 3.14 -12.38
CA GLN A 161 17.38 4.58 -12.64
C GLN A 161 16.06 5.33 -12.35
N LEU A 162 14.96 4.60 -12.18
CA LEU A 162 13.64 5.17 -12.06
C LEU A 162 13.43 5.83 -10.69
N LYS A 163 13.07 7.11 -10.70
CA LYS A 163 12.74 7.87 -9.51
C LYS A 163 11.24 8.11 -9.43
N ARG A 164 10.68 8.09 -8.23
CA ARG A 164 9.29 8.51 -8.04
C ARG A 164 9.15 10.02 -8.29
N PRO A 165 7.97 10.49 -8.71
CA PRO A 165 7.72 11.92 -8.79
C PRO A 165 7.89 12.59 -7.43
N GLN A 166 8.55 13.76 -7.41
CA GLN A 166 8.64 14.60 -6.22
C GLN A 166 7.29 15.28 -5.93
N SER A 167 6.91 15.34 -4.68
CA SER A 167 5.84 16.23 -4.23
C SER A 167 6.30 17.69 -4.24
N ASP A 168 5.36 18.64 -4.31
CA ASP A 168 5.69 20.07 -4.27
C ASP A 168 6.43 20.48 -2.97
N ALA A 169 6.07 19.85 -1.85
CA ALA A 169 6.75 20.09 -0.58
C ALA A 169 8.21 19.61 -0.61
N GLU A 170 8.49 18.44 -1.19
CA GLU A 170 9.84 17.91 -1.34
C GLU A 170 10.69 18.75 -2.30
N ARG A 171 10.09 19.24 -3.39
CA ARG A 171 10.75 20.18 -4.31
C ARG A 171 11.14 21.48 -3.61
N ARG A 172 10.22 22.08 -2.83
CA ARG A 172 10.49 23.30 -2.04
C ARG A 172 11.57 23.08 -0.98
N ALA A 173 11.61 21.90 -0.39
CA ALA A 173 12.61 21.52 0.60
C ALA A 173 13.96 21.10 -0.02
N GLY A 174 14.11 21.14 -1.35
CA GLY A 174 15.34 20.70 -2.04
C GLY A 174 15.68 19.21 -1.84
N LYS A 175 14.69 18.37 -1.49
CA LYS A 175 14.93 16.97 -1.15
C LYS A 175 15.31 16.16 -2.39
N THR A 176 16.48 15.53 -2.38
CA THR A 176 16.85 14.56 -3.41
C THR A 176 15.96 13.31 -3.32
N ILE A 177 15.49 12.83 -4.45
CA ILE A 177 14.73 11.57 -4.53
C ILE A 177 15.66 10.48 -5.02
N GLU A 178 15.85 9.50 -4.19
CA GLU A 178 16.62 8.31 -4.54
C GLU A 178 15.89 7.45 -5.56
N PRO A 179 16.61 6.69 -6.38
CA PRO A 179 16.03 5.68 -7.26
C PRO A 179 15.23 4.63 -6.48
N ILE A 180 14.51 3.78 -7.22
CA ILE A 180 13.80 2.65 -6.63
C ILE A 180 14.83 1.70 -6.00
N SER A 181 14.58 1.26 -4.78
CA SER A 181 15.44 0.30 -4.07
C SER A 181 15.43 -1.08 -4.74
N ASP A 182 16.49 -1.88 -4.53
CA ASP A 182 16.60 -3.26 -5.04
C ASP A 182 15.37 -4.10 -4.68
N SER A 183 14.84 -3.93 -3.46
CA SER A 183 13.60 -4.59 -3.04
C SER A 183 12.38 -4.15 -3.87
N GLY A 184 12.35 -2.90 -4.32
CA GLY A 184 11.33 -2.38 -5.22
C GLY A 184 11.48 -2.96 -6.61
N VAL A 185 12.69 -2.97 -7.17
CA VAL A 185 13.01 -3.58 -8.47
C VAL A 185 12.68 -5.07 -8.46
N TYR A 186 13.11 -5.79 -7.43
CA TYR A 186 12.77 -7.20 -7.24
C TYR A 186 11.26 -7.47 -7.30
N ASN A 187 10.43 -6.61 -6.73
CA ASN A 187 8.97 -6.79 -6.77
C ASN A 187 8.42 -6.69 -8.20
N TYR A 188 8.98 -5.83 -9.06
CA TYR A 188 8.60 -5.79 -10.48
C TYR A 188 8.97 -7.08 -11.19
N HIS A 189 10.21 -7.57 -11.02
CA HIS A 189 10.64 -8.84 -11.60
C HIS A 189 9.83 -10.03 -11.09
N LYS A 190 9.51 -10.07 -9.80
CA LYS A 190 8.63 -11.08 -9.21
C LYS A 190 7.26 -11.13 -9.91
N CYS A 191 6.65 -9.97 -10.17
CA CYS A 191 5.37 -9.89 -10.86
C CYS A 191 5.51 -10.30 -12.33
N LEU A 192 6.53 -9.81 -13.03
CA LEU A 192 6.78 -10.18 -14.43
C LEU A 192 7.05 -11.68 -14.57
N LYS A 193 7.93 -12.23 -13.74
CA LYS A 193 8.23 -13.68 -13.71
C LYS A 193 6.97 -14.53 -13.49
N ALA A 194 6.05 -14.09 -12.63
CA ALA A 194 4.80 -14.82 -12.40
C ALA A 194 3.89 -14.83 -13.64
N LEU A 195 3.80 -13.71 -14.39
CA LEU A 195 3.03 -13.64 -15.63
C LEU A 195 3.70 -14.42 -16.77
N VAL A 196 5.03 -14.37 -16.87
CA VAL A 196 5.82 -15.16 -17.85
C VAL A 196 5.65 -16.66 -17.59
N HIS A 197 5.73 -17.11 -16.34
CA HIS A 197 5.44 -18.51 -16.00
C HIS A 197 4.00 -18.91 -16.32
N ARG A 198 3.05 -17.96 -16.21
CA ARG A 198 1.68 -18.23 -16.62
C ARG A 198 1.59 -18.37 -18.15
N ALA A 199 2.24 -17.51 -18.93
CA ALA A 199 2.30 -17.62 -20.39
C ALA A 199 2.91 -18.95 -20.85
N LEU A 200 4.00 -19.39 -20.21
CA LEU A 200 4.62 -20.68 -20.46
C LEU A 200 3.63 -21.84 -20.24
N ARG A 201 2.87 -21.82 -19.12
CA ARG A 201 1.86 -22.85 -18.85
C ARG A 201 0.69 -22.85 -19.83
N PHE A 202 0.38 -21.74 -20.46
CA PHE A 202 -0.65 -21.62 -21.49
C PHE A 202 -0.11 -21.93 -22.90
N GLY A 203 1.19 -22.27 -23.04
CA GLY A 203 1.81 -22.55 -24.33
C GLY A 203 1.92 -21.32 -25.24
N ILE A 204 1.89 -20.11 -24.66
CA ILE A 204 2.06 -18.85 -25.41
C ILE A 204 3.53 -18.64 -25.77
N ILE A 205 4.43 -19.11 -24.91
CA ILE A 205 5.88 -19.09 -25.08
C ILE A 205 6.45 -20.47 -24.75
N ASP A 206 7.55 -20.83 -25.38
CA ASP A 206 8.23 -22.12 -25.19
C ASP A 206 9.36 -22.04 -24.15
N MET A 207 9.88 -20.85 -23.88
CA MET A 207 10.99 -20.63 -22.95
C MET A 207 10.72 -19.42 -22.06
N ASN A 208 11.21 -19.52 -20.81
CA ASN A 208 11.19 -18.42 -19.87
C ASN A 208 12.60 -17.80 -19.78
N PRO A 209 12.80 -16.52 -20.15
CA PRO A 209 14.12 -15.89 -20.09
C PRO A 209 14.69 -15.85 -18.68
N TYR A 210 13.84 -15.85 -17.66
CA TYR A 210 14.29 -15.85 -16.25
C TYR A 210 15.00 -17.14 -15.83
N ASP A 211 14.87 -18.24 -16.58
CA ASP A 211 15.57 -19.49 -16.24
C ASP A 211 17.08 -19.37 -16.49
N ARG A 212 17.49 -18.44 -17.39
CA ARG A 212 18.89 -18.08 -17.63
C ARG A 212 19.42 -16.98 -16.72
N LEU A 213 18.52 -16.28 -15.99
CA LEU A 213 18.81 -15.16 -15.09
C LEU A 213 18.72 -15.57 -13.62
N THR A 214 18.94 -16.87 -13.32
CA THR A 214 18.80 -17.39 -11.96
C THR A 214 19.82 -16.73 -11.02
N GLY A 215 19.32 -16.14 -9.94
CA GLY A 215 20.14 -15.48 -8.90
C GLY A 215 20.52 -14.02 -9.18
N GLN A 216 20.28 -13.47 -10.39
CA GLN A 216 20.66 -12.08 -10.71
C GLN A 216 19.78 -11.04 -10.04
N PHE A 217 18.48 -11.31 -9.85
CA PHE A 217 17.57 -10.37 -9.23
C PHE A 217 17.38 -10.70 -7.74
N ALA A 218 18.36 -10.32 -6.93
CA ALA A 218 18.31 -10.50 -5.50
C ALA A 218 17.32 -9.50 -4.85
N ARG A 219 16.69 -9.92 -3.77
CA ARG A 219 15.73 -9.08 -3.06
C ARG A 219 16.38 -7.85 -2.39
N GLY A 220 17.69 -7.76 -2.38
CA GLY A 220 18.45 -6.85 -1.54
C GLY A 220 18.40 -7.30 -0.07
N ASP A 221 19.45 -7.06 0.67
CA ASP A 221 19.46 -7.28 2.10
C ASP A 221 18.48 -6.30 2.75
N LYS A 222 17.59 -6.82 3.56
CA LYS A 222 16.77 -5.97 4.41
C LYS A 222 17.67 -5.48 5.54
N GLU A 223 18.29 -4.36 5.34
CA GLU A 223 18.87 -3.58 6.42
C GLU A 223 17.85 -3.45 7.57
N ASN A 224 18.39 -3.38 8.77
CA ASN A 224 17.73 -3.29 10.07
C ASN A 224 16.24 -2.93 10.05
N VAL A 225 15.42 -3.77 10.69
CA VAL A 225 14.03 -3.43 10.94
C VAL A 225 14.01 -2.16 11.80
N GLU A 226 13.52 -1.07 11.27
CA GLU A 226 13.23 0.14 12.04
C GLU A 226 12.28 -0.23 13.18
N TYR A 227 12.56 0.19 14.39
CA TYR A 227 11.70 0.01 15.56
C TYR A 227 11.83 1.23 16.47
N LEU A 228 10.78 1.51 17.21
CA LEU A 228 10.76 2.56 18.21
C LEU A 228 11.57 2.14 19.43
N THR A 229 12.32 3.06 20.03
CA THR A 229 12.91 2.86 21.35
C THR A 229 11.82 2.88 22.42
N ASP A 230 12.16 2.49 23.65
CA ASP A 230 11.19 2.54 24.76
C ASP A 230 10.85 3.99 25.11
N GLU A 231 11.80 4.91 25.00
CA GLU A 231 11.61 6.34 25.22
C GLU A 231 10.67 6.94 24.17
N GLU A 232 10.84 6.57 22.89
CA GLU A 232 9.95 7.02 21.81
C GLU A 232 8.52 6.48 22.00
N VAL A 233 8.37 5.23 22.44
CA VAL A 233 7.07 4.66 22.79
C VAL A 233 6.43 5.45 23.93
N ALA A 234 7.14 5.65 25.04
CA ALA A 234 6.65 6.40 26.21
C ALA A 234 6.28 7.84 25.82
N ALA A 235 7.03 8.48 24.93
CA ALA A 235 6.72 9.81 24.44
C ALA A 235 5.40 9.85 23.65
N ILE A 236 5.14 8.84 22.78
CA ILE A 236 3.86 8.75 22.06
C ILE A 236 2.71 8.43 23.02
N GLU A 237 2.90 7.54 23.97
CA GLU A 237 1.88 7.16 24.97
C GLU A 237 1.49 8.33 25.88
N SER A 238 2.44 9.22 26.19
CA SER A 238 2.21 10.41 27.01
C SER A 238 1.47 11.53 26.29
N LEU A 239 1.30 11.44 24.97
CA LEU A 239 0.53 12.45 24.22
C LEU A 239 -0.95 12.40 24.56
N HIS A 240 -1.55 13.56 24.73
CA HIS A 240 -2.98 13.74 24.97
C HIS A 240 -3.61 14.63 23.88
N PRO A 241 -3.77 14.15 22.64
CA PRO A 241 -4.45 14.92 21.61
C PRO A 241 -5.90 15.20 22.00
N VAL A 242 -6.46 16.30 21.47
CA VAL A 242 -7.85 16.71 21.77
C VAL A 242 -8.81 15.57 21.45
N GLU A 243 -9.67 15.23 22.39
CA GLU A 243 -10.67 14.17 22.25
C GLU A 243 -11.62 14.41 21.07
N GLY A 244 -12.10 13.33 20.45
CA GLY A 244 -12.94 13.39 19.26
C GLY A 244 -12.22 13.74 17.96
N THR A 245 -10.92 14.07 18.00
CA THR A 245 -10.14 14.33 16.79
C THR A 245 -9.55 13.05 16.17
N GLN A 246 -9.28 13.08 14.87
CA GLN A 246 -8.55 11.97 14.21
C GLN A 246 -7.15 11.74 14.80
N MET A 247 -6.53 12.77 15.35
CA MET A 247 -5.24 12.69 16.01
C MET A 247 -5.31 11.84 17.28
N CYS A 248 -6.36 12.04 18.10
CA CYS A 248 -6.63 11.24 19.29
C CYS A 248 -6.92 9.78 18.92
N VAL A 249 -7.77 9.54 17.93
CA VAL A 249 -8.05 8.19 17.42
C VAL A 249 -6.77 7.50 16.93
N ALA A 250 -5.93 8.22 16.19
CA ALA A 250 -4.68 7.67 15.67
C ALA A 250 -3.71 7.30 16.81
N ARG A 251 -3.56 8.15 17.82
CA ARG A 251 -2.72 7.86 18.98
C ARG A 251 -3.22 6.61 19.72
N ASP A 252 -4.49 6.54 20.03
CA ASP A 252 -5.07 5.43 20.78
C ASP A 252 -4.98 4.11 20.03
N LEU A 253 -5.26 4.11 18.73
CA LEU A 253 -5.09 2.92 17.89
C LEU A 253 -3.63 2.48 17.79
N PHE A 254 -2.69 3.43 17.75
CA PHE A 254 -1.27 3.11 17.69
C PHE A 254 -0.78 2.48 19.00
N VAL A 255 -1.18 3.05 20.14
CA VAL A 255 -0.91 2.48 21.45
C VAL A 255 -1.54 1.08 21.58
N PHE A 256 -2.77 0.91 21.14
CA PHE A 256 -3.42 -0.40 21.09
C PHE A 256 -2.61 -1.41 20.25
N GLN A 257 -2.07 -0.97 19.10
CA GLN A 257 -1.22 -1.82 18.26
C GLN A 257 0.15 -2.11 18.90
N LEU A 258 0.74 -1.17 19.66
CA LEU A 258 1.96 -1.39 20.43
C LEU A 258 1.80 -2.51 21.48
N HIS A 259 0.63 -2.61 22.09
CA HIS A 259 0.31 -3.60 23.12
C HIS A 259 -0.23 -4.94 22.59
N THR A 260 -0.69 -5.00 21.35
CA THR A 260 -1.31 -6.22 20.79
C THR A 260 -0.57 -6.80 19.59
N GLY A 261 0.30 -6.03 18.95
CA GLY A 261 0.96 -6.42 17.71
C GLY A 261 0.01 -6.60 16.52
N LEU A 262 -1.25 -6.20 16.62
CA LEU A 262 -2.20 -6.26 15.52
C LEU A 262 -1.74 -5.41 14.34
N ALA A 263 -1.91 -5.90 13.11
CA ALA A 263 -1.72 -5.06 11.94
C ALA A 263 -2.95 -4.19 11.73
N TYR A 264 -2.79 -3.11 10.95
CA TYR A 264 -3.88 -2.18 10.63
C TYR A 264 -5.17 -2.89 10.21
N ALA A 265 -5.11 -3.86 9.31
CA ALA A 265 -6.31 -4.58 8.84
C ALA A 265 -7.01 -5.35 9.97
N ASP A 266 -6.25 -5.94 10.90
CA ASP A 266 -6.81 -6.69 12.02
C ASP A 266 -7.39 -5.74 13.09
N THR A 267 -6.75 -4.57 13.29
CA THR A 267 -7.29 -3.51 14.16
C THR A 267 -8.60 -2.96 13.59
N GLN A 268 -8.68 -2.77 12.27
CA GLN A 268 -9.93 -2.33 11.61
C GLN A 268 -11.04 -3.41 11.64
N ALA A 269 -10.69 -4.67 11.77
CA ALA A 269 -11.61 -5.80 11.91
C ALA A 269 -11.78 -6.25 13.36
N PHE A 270 -11.37 -5.42 14.33
CA PHE A 270 -11.50 -5.73 15.75
C PHE A 270 -12.94 -6.01 16.12
N ASP A 271 -13.14 -7.06 16.89
CA ASP A 271 -14.44 -7.54 17.36
C ASP A 271 -14.27 -8.07 18.79
N PHE A 272 -14.74 -7.33 19.76
CA PHE A 272 -14.60 -7.67 21.17
C PHE A 272 -15.38 -8.95 21.54
N SER A 273 -16.45 -9.30 20.84
CA SER A 273 -17.22 -10.50 21.11
C SER A 273 -16.41 -11.81 21.02
N LYS A 274 -15.25 -11.76 20.37
CA LYS A 274 -14.29 -12.87 20.26
C LYS A 274 -13.32 -13.01 21.42
N TYR A 275 -13.43 -12.14 22.42
CA TYR A 275 -12.58 -12.16 23.61
C TYR A 275 -13.30 -12.86 24.76
N ARG A 276 -12.54 -13.57 25.58
CA ARG A 276 -13.00 -14.22 26.80
C ARG A 276 -12.05 -13.93 27.95
N LYS A 277 -12.55 -13.91 29.19
CA LYS A 277 -11.70 -13.78 30.37
C LYS A 277 -11.02 -15.11 30.68
N VAL A 278 -9.71 -15.05 30.91
CA VAL A 278 -8.88 -16.15 31.43
C VAL A 278 -8.00 -15.53 32.51
N ASP A 279 -8.11 -16.03 33.74
CA ASP A 279 -7.37 -15.52 34.90
C ASP A 279 -7.46 -13.99 35.07
N GLY A 280 -8.67 -13.44 34.87
CA GLY A 280 -8.95 -12.01 35.01
C GLY A 280 -8.58 -11.15 33.79
N ARG A 281 -7.92 -11.69 32.79
CA ARG A 281 -7.48 -10.96 31.58
C ARG A 281 -8.28 -11.35 30.34
N TRP A 282 -8.50 -10.41 29.44
CA TRP A 282 -9.16 -10.66 28.17
C TRP A 282 -8.19 -11.28 27.17
N VAL A 283 -8.55 -12.44 26.65
CA VAL A 283 -7.75 -13.21 25.70
C VAL A 283 -8.58 -13.56 24.48
N THR A 284 -7.97 -13.55 23.31
CA THR A 284 -8.59 -14.06 22.07
C THR A 284 -7.66 -15.00 21.34
N THR A 285 -8.26 -15.98 20.65
CA THR A 285 -7.64 -16.72 19.57
C THR A 285 -8.43 -16.40 18.31
N ASN A 286 -7.81 -15.71 17.36
CA ASN A 286 -8.49 -15.25 16.15
C ASN A 286 -7.56 -15.43 14.92
N LYS A 287 -8.06 -15.13 13.74
CA LYS A 287 -7.33 -15.29 12.47
C LYS A 287 -7.02 -13.93 11.84
N ARG A 288 -5.81 -13.82 11.29
CA ARG A 288 -5.37 -12.64 10.55
C ARG A 288 -6.23 -12.39 9.33
N VAL A 289 -6.75 -11.19 9.17
CA VAL A 289 -7.58 -10.78 8.00
C VAL A 289 -6.86 -11.05 6.68
N LYS A 290 -5.56 -10.73 6.60
CA LYS A 290 -4.79 -10.85 5.36
C LYS A 290 -4.38 -12.28 5.00
N THR A 291 -4.12 -13.15 5.99
CA THR A 291 -3.45 -14.44 5.77
C THR A 291 -4.22 -15.64 6.27
N GLY A 292 -5.27 -15.44 7.06
CA GLY A 292 -6.03 -16.50 7.73
C GLY A 292 -5.25 -17.25 8.82
N VAL A 293 -4.00 -16.86 9.11
CA VAL A 293 -3.18 -17.50 10.14
C VAL A 293 -3.70 -17.13 11.52
N GLU A 294 -3.82 -18.13 12.39
CA GLU A 294 -4.25 -17.94 13.77
C GLU A 294 -3.24 -17.14 14.58
N TYR A 295 -3.74 -16.29 15.46
CA TYR A 295 -2.97 -15.57 16.47
C TYR A 295 -3.65 -15.61 17.84
N VAL A 296 -2.87 -15.42 18.88
CA VAL A 296 -3.35 -15.35 20.27
C VAL A 296 -2.87 -14.03 20.87
N ILE A 297 -3.79 -13.28 21.45
CA ILE A 297 -3.50 -11.99 22.10
C ILE A 297 -4.22 -11.93 23.44
N MET A 298 -3.53 -11.39 24.42
CA MET A 298 -4.07 -10.97 25.70
C MET A 298 -4.05 -9.44 25.77
N LEU A 299 -5.16 -8.83 26.21
CA LEU A 299 -5.25 -7.39 26.37
C LEU A 299 -4.50 -6.94 27.64
N SER A 300 -3.71 -5.89 27.50
CA SER A 300 -3.12 -5.15 28.62
C SER A 300 -4.17 -4.20 29.24
N GLU A 301 -3.89 -3.70 30.43
CA GLU A 301 -4.73 -2.67 31.07
C GLU A 301 -4.87 -1.40 30.22
N GLU A 302 -3.82 -1.05 29.49
CA GLU A 302 -3.86 0.08 28.55
C GLU A 302 -4.84 -0.19 27.40
N CYS A 303 -4.84 -1.40 26.85
CA CYS A 303 -5.83 -1.79 25.84
C CYS A 303 -7.27 -1.74 26.40
N GLU A 304 -7.47 -2.19 27.63
CA GLU A 304 -8.79 -2.16 28.29
C GLU A 304 -9.24 -0.70 28.46
N ARG A 305 -8.38 0.20 28.94
CA ARG A 305 -8.69 1.65 29.04
C ARG A 305 -9.08 2.28 27.71
N ILE A 306 -8.36 1.95 26.65
CA ILE A 306 -8.70 2.41 25.30
C ILE A 306 -10.07 1.87 24.86
N LEU A 307 -10.34 0.59 25.10
CA LEU A 307 -11.62 -0.02 24.76
C LEU A 307 -12.79 0.57 25.55
N GLU A 308 -12.61 0.83 26.84
CA GLU A 308 -13.61 1.52 27.67
C GLU A 308 -13.94 2.90 27.10
N LYS A 309 -12.93 3.68 26.73
CA LYS A 309 -13.11 5.00 26.10
C LYS A 309 -13.97 4.93 24.83
N TYR A 310 -13.85 3.87 24.03
CA TYR A 310 -14.58 3.70 22.77
C TYR A 310 -15.76 2.72 22.87
N GLY A 311 -16.28 2.42 24.06
CA GLY A 311 -17.43 1.55 24.26
C GLY A 311 -17.18 0.11 23.78
N TRP A 312 -16.01 -0.44 24.06
CA TRP A 312 -15.56 -1.80 23.71
C TRP A 312 -15.53 -2.09 22.19
N SER A 313 -15.40 -1.02 21.39
CA SER A 313 -15.23 -1.09 19.95
C SER A 313 -14.11 -0.15 19.53
N LEU A 314 -13.28 -0.55 18.57
CA LEU A 314 -12.23 0.34 18.06
C LEU A 314 -12.76 1.25 16.96
N PRO A 315 -12.41 2.55 16.98
CA PRO A 315 -12.80 3.50 15.94
C PRO A 315 -12.15 3.13 14.59
N LYS A 316 -12.81 3.50 13.49
CA LYS A 316 -12.31 3.27 12.14
C LYS A 316 -11.61 4.52 11.61
N ILE A 317 -10.47 4.32 10.99
CA ILE A 317 -9.70 5.38 10.35
C ILE A 317 -9.07 4.85 9.04
N TYR A 318 -9.11 5.62 7.96
CA TYR A 318 -8.45 5.23 6.71
C TYR A 318 -6.93 5.20 6.88
N ASN A 319 -6.28 4.20 6.28
CA ASN A 319 -4.83 3.99 6.45
C ASN A 319 -3.98 5.21 6.06
N ALA A 320 -4.40 5.96 5.04
CA ALA A 320 -3.70 7.17 4.61
C ALA A 320 -3.77 8.27 5.68
N ASP A 321 -4.97 8.51 6.25
CA ASP A 321 -5.18 9.51 7.29
C ASP A 321 -4.50 9.09 8.59
N TYR A 322 -4.56 7.80 8.92
CA TYR A 322 -3.88 7.24 10.08
C TYR A 322 -2.36 7.49 10.00
N ASN A 323 -1.72 7.12 8.90
CA ASN A 323 -0.28 7.37 8.74
C ASN A 323 0.08 8.86 8.69
N LYS A 324 -0.83 9.72 8.20
CA LYS A 324 -0.65 11.18 8.25
C LYS A 324 -0.67 11.69 9.70
N CYS A 325 -1.62 11.22 10.52
CA CYS A 325 -1.70 11.56 11.94
C CYS A 325 -0.47 11.03 12.69
N LEU A 326 -0.04 9.77 12.46
CA LEU A 326 1.15 9.21 13.09
C LEU A 326 2.41 10.01 12.80
N LYS A 327 2.57 10.50 11.56
CA LYS A 327 3.68 11.38 11.22
C LYS A 327 3.66 12.70 12.01
N ALA A 328 2.46 13.27 12.22
CA ALA A 328 2.32 14.50 12.99
C ALA A 328 2.55 14.27 14.50
N LEU A 329 2.08 13.13 15.04
CA LEU A 329 2.34 12.74 16.44
C LEU A 329 3.85 12.52 16.68
N ALA A 330 4.53 11.83 15.78
CA ALA A 330 5.97 11.64 15.83
C ALA A 330 6.74 12.97 15.86
N ALA A 331 6.38 13.89 14.96
CA ALA A 331 6.99 15.21 14.91
C ALA A 331 6.75 16.03 16.19
N ALA A 332 5.57 15.88 16.83
CA ALA A 332 5.23 16.57 18.08
C ALA A 332 6.10 16.14 19.27
N VAL A 333 6.64 14.93 19.25
CA VAL A 333 7.53 14.39 20.29
C VAL A 333 9.00 14.27 19.84
N GLY A 334 9.37 14.88 18.72
CA GLY A 334 10.75 14.94 18.24
C GLY A 334 11.29 13.61 17.69
N ILE A 335 10.42 12.70 17.21
CA ILE A 335 10.83 11.46 16.57
C ILE A 335 11.12 11.72 15.08
N ASP A 336 12.38 11.63 14.67
CA ASP A 336 12.83 11.91 13.31
C ASP A 336 12.50 10.78 12.32
N GLN A 337 12.44 9.54 12.80
CA GLN A 337 12.15 8.39 11.95
C GLN A 337 10.69 8.41 11.47
N ARG A 338 10.45 7.76 10.32
CA ARG A 338 9.12 7.66 9.76
C ARG A 338 8.22 6.71 10.57
N VAL A 339 7.37 7.26 11.42
CA VAL A 339 6.36 6.46 12.14
C VAL A 339 5.19 6.12 11.21
N HIS A 340 4.84 4.85 11.19
CA HIS A 340 3.71 4.30 10.42
C HIS A 340 3.07 3.10 11.17
N THR A 341 1.87 2.71 10.79
CA THR A 341 1.08 1.66 11.48
C THR A 341 1.81 0.34 11.69
N HIS A 342 2.74 -0.03 10.80
CA HIS A 342 3.46 -1.30 10.90
C HIS A 342 4.57 -1.27 11.97
N LEU A 343 5.03 -0.05 12.33
CA LEU A 343 6.11 0.14 13.29
C LEU A 343 5.69 -0.29 14.71
N ALA A 344 4.45 -0.01 15.12
CA ALA A 344 3.88 -0.51 16.37
C ALA A 344 3.97 -2.04 16.47
N ARG A 345 3.61 -2.73 15.38
CA ARG A 345 3.71 -4.17 15.32
C ARG A 345 5.16 -4.68 15.36
N HIS A 346 6.10 -3.95 14.76
CA HIS A 346 7.53 -4.27 14.85
C HIS A 346 8.01 -4.13 16.28
N LYS A 347 7.64 -3.04 16.95
CA LYS A 347 7.98 -2.81 18.37
C LYS A 347 7.42 -3.91 19.26
N PHE A 348 6.15 -4.27 19.14
CA PHE A 348 5.55 -5.40 19.85
C PHE A 348 6.37 -6.69 19.65
N GLY A 349 6.67 -7.03 18.39
CA GLY A 349 7.42 -8.24 18.06
C GLY A 349 8.82 -8.26 18.69
N THR A 350 9.52 -7.11 18.69
CA THR A 350 10.84 -6.97 19.29
C THR A 350 10.77 -7.10 20.81
N SER A 351 9.83 -6.39 21.46
CA SER A 351 9.64 -6.46 22.92
C SER A 351 9.25 -7.87 23.38
N MET A 352 8.36 -8.55 22.66
CA MET A 352 7.99 -9.93 23.01
C MET A 352 9.15 -10.91 22.80
N ALA A 353 9.97 -10.73 21.75
CA ALA A 353 11.10 -11.60 21.47
C ALA A 353 12.24 -11.48 22.50
N GLU A 354 12.27 -10.43 23.30
CA GLU A 354 13.20 -10.26 24.42
C GLU A 354 12.81 -11.11 25.65
N HIS A 355 11.52 -11.48 25.77
CA HIS A 355 10.99 -12.08 27.01
C HIS A 355 10.25 -13.41 26.79
N ALA A 356 9.93 -13.77 25.53
CA ALA A 356 9.18 -14.98 25.22
C ALA A 356 9.89 -15.83 24.15
N PRO A 357 9.68 -17.16 24.15
CA PRO A 357 10.16 -18.03 23.09
C PRO A 357 9.65 -17.58 21.72
N LEU A 358 10.50 -17.61 20.70
CA LEU A 358 10.15 -17.16 19.34
C LEU A 358 8.94 -17.88 18.72
N GLN A 359 8.68 -19.12 19.13
CA GLN A 359 7.48 -19.87 18.72
C GLN A 359 6.20 -19.23 19.26
N ASP A 360 6.23 -18.73 20.49
CA ASP A 360 5.10 -18.05 21.10
C ASP A 360 4.90 -16.67 20.47
N VAL A 361 6.00 -15.92 20.25
CA VAL A 361 5.96 -14.66 19.50
C VAL A 361 5.40 -14.86 18.09
N LYS A 362 5.81 -15.94 17.40
CA LYS A 362 5.24 -16.32 16.10
C LYS A 362 3.73 -16.48 16.19
N LYS A 363 3.23 -17.15 17.22
CA LYS A 363 1.80 -17.38 17.45
C LYS A 363 1.06 -16.10 17.82
N MET A 364 1.62 -15.26 18.72
CA MET A 364 1.08 -13.95 19.06
C MET A 364 0.93 -13.06 17.82
N MET A 365 1.93 -13.05 16.95
CA MET A 365 1.93 -12.25 15.75
C MET A 365 1.16 -12.87 14.56
N GLY A 366 0.74 -14.13 14.64
CA GLY A 366 0.09 -14.83 13.53
C GLY A 366 0.98 -14.89 12.28
N HIS A 367 2.25 -15.25 12.45
CA HIS A 367 3.18 -15.47 11.36
C HIS A 367 3.07 -16.89 10.81
N LYS A 368 2.97 -17.04 9.50
CA LYS A 368 2.95 -18.36 8.85
C LYS A 368 4.30 -19.08 8.99
N ASP A 369 5.40 -18.34 8.82
CA ASP A 369 6.75 -18.86 8.81
C ASP A 369 7.57 -18.24 9.96
N ILE A 370 8.34 -19.07 10.69
CA ILE A 370 9.20 -18.61 11.79
C ILE A 370 10.24 -17.60 11.31
N ARG A 371 10.70 -17.67 10.05
CA ARG A 371 11.63 -16.70 9.45
C ARG A 371 11.11 -15.26 9.51
N GLN A 372 9.77 -15.05 9.55
CA GLN A 372 9.18 -13.73 9.73
C GLN A 372 9.38 -13.21 11.16
N THR A 373 9.51 -14.11 12.15
CA THR A 373 9.72 -13.78 13.57
C THR A 373 11.20 -13.64 13.90
N LEU A 374 12.08 -14.39 13.22
CA LEU A 374 13.53 -14.32 13.43
C LEU A 374 14.11 -12.92 13.28
N ARG A 375 13.47 -12.04 12.49
CA ARG A 375 13.88 -10.63 12.35
C ARG A 375 13.84 -9.85 13.66
N TYR A 376 13.08 -10.31 14.65
CA TYR A 376 12.96 -9.70 15.98
C TYR A 376 13.96 -10.30 16.99
N ALA A 377 14.53 -11.45 16.67
CA ALA A 377 15.53 -12.10 17.50
C ALA A 377 16.87 -11.40 17.32
N LYS A 378 17.18 -10.43 18.15
CA LYS A 378 18.53 -9.89 18.26
C LYS A 378 19.29 -10.76 19.24
N ALA A 379 20.31 -11.49 18.78
CA ALA A 379 21.26 -12.15 19.67
C ALA A 379 22.08 -11.07 20.40
N LYS A 380 21.71 -10.78 21.64
CA LYS A 380 22.56 -9.97 22.53
C LYS A 380 23.59 -10.92 23.17
N PRO A 381 24.90 -10.63 23.10
CA PRO A 381 25.92 -11.47 23.73
C PRO A 381 25.62 -11.78 25.20
N ASP A 382 25.13 -10.78 25.95
CA ASP A 382 24.74 -10.94 27.36
C ASP A 382 23.63 -11.99 27.57
N ASN A 383 22.66 -12.08 26.68
CA ASN A 383 21.63 -13.10 26.75
C ASN A 383 22.21 -14.49 26.54
N ILE A 384 23.14 -14.65 25.60
CA ILE A 384 23.83 -15.91 25.33
C ILE A 384 24.60 -16.36 26.59
N TYR A 385 25.34 -15.46 27.23
CA TYR A 385 26.07 -15.77 28.49
C TYR A 385 25.11 -16.16 29.63
N ASN A 386 24.01 -15.47 29.77
CA ASN A 386 22.99 -15.76 30.77
C ASN A 386 22.31 -17.12 30.52
N ASP A 387 22.05 -17.47 29.29
CA ASP A 387 21.49 -18.78 28.93
C ASP A 387 22.45 -19.91 29.27
N PHE A 388 23.75 -19.77 29.01
CA PHE A 388 24.75 -20.73 29.43
C PHE A 388 24.77 -20.90 30.95
N ARG A 389 24.76 -19.81 31.71
CA ARG A 389 24.72 -19.84 33.19
C ARG A 389 23.46 -20.53 33.72
N ASN A 390 22.31 -20.26 33.11
CA ASN A 390 21.04 -20.88 33.48
C ASN A 390 21.06 -22.38 33.23
N VAL A 391 21.57 -22.83 32.09
CA VAL A 391 21.72 -24.25 31.77
C VAL A 391 22.67 -24.94 32.75
N GLU A 392 23.81 -24.30 33.11
CA GLU A 392 24.71 -24.83 34.11
C GLU A 392 24.06 -24.98 35.49
N LYS A 393 23.28 -24.00 35.92
CA LYS A 393 22.53 -24.03 37.18
C LYS A 393 21.55 -25.20 37.20
N ILE A 394 20.72 -25.33 36.14
CA ILE A 394 19.76 -26.44 35.99
C ILE A 394 20.46 -27.80 36.03
N ARG A 395 21.64 -27.94 35.40
CA ARG A 395 22.42 -29.17 35.41
C ARG A 395 23.00 -29.50 36.84
N LYS A 396 23.38 -28.47 37.58
CA LYS A 396 23.87 -28.64 38.97
C LYS A 396 22.74 -29.05 39.92
N ASP A 397 21.55 -28.44 39.75
CA ASP A 397 20.38 -28.74 40.58
C ASP A 397 19.86 -30.18 40.33
N LYS A 398 19.87 -30.65 39.07
CA LYS A 398 19.52 -32.03 38.69
C LYS A 398 20.53 -33.10 39.18
N LYS A 399 21.74 -32.70 39.55
CA LYS A 399 22.73 -33.62 40.12
C LYS A 399 22.68 -33.71 41.65
N LYS A 400 21.90 -32.82 42.29
CA LYS A 400 21.77 -32.77 43.77
C LYS A 400 20.47 -33.41 44.29
N GLY A 401 19.53 -33.74 43.40
CA GLY A 401 18.32 -34.51 43.69
C GLY A 401 18.43 -35.92 43.10
#